data_beeeab20fb0341f7a980b59bc24d4140
#
_entry.id   beeeab20fb0341f7a980b59bc24d4140
#
_cell.length_a   1.000
_cell.length_b   1.000
_cell.length_c   1.000
_cell.angle_alpha   90.00
_cell.angle_beta   90.00
_cell.angle_gamma   90.00
#
_symmetry.space_group_name_H-M   'P 1'
#
loop_
_entity.id
_entity.type
_entity.pdbx_description
1 polymer ?
#
loop_
_entity_poly.entity_id
_entity_poly.type
_entity_poly.pdbx_seq_one_letter_code
_entity_poly.pdbx_strand_id
1 'polypeptide(L)'
;MKEGYEYTPAGQVSRTIDGNGNAVQYRYNSLGKVSERIDQLGDTETFRYDEEGNLSLHIDRDGRQLQRACNVFGQPVYEKASDAEGKHTNISTWHYDSLGRVTRAVCDGKSYEYIYDAYGNLKEKRSNGKRLVSYTHDRAGQITEIRDPAGVSTRYEYDILGRRSRIFNDDGLEVRYGYDALNRIRHIRYGNGVETAYTYDGDGNIRTLETRAGENVLLSFAYRYDGNGNRTAKTGMQATLGGITTGNNALELSYAYDVRGQLLEERRNGASVCYAYDKAGNRIRKTDVQGEIRYLYNEKNQLIAEESPVDRKQFSYDRQGGIIEEKNAAGIRLFSYNSRRQQTRLETETGSVQENRYDAEGLRFELLENGRRTSFVYHDGELLQEEGREEQKTSYHLGAGMEAFRRGQELSYYHRDEQLSTVFVTDGHRNVQNSYQYDAFGMSLGTTEKLNNRIRYTGQQYDDVTGQYYLRARYYNPVAGRFMQEDVYQGDGLNLYAYCGNNPVVYDDPSGYKRKACPPQGKISESVDESGTSSVAKPNHGQGFSSKGYNPKPGERTRDQRL
;
A
#
# COMPACT_ATOMS: atom_id res chain seq x y z
N MET A 1 -2.59 27.70 11.58
CA MET A 1 -4.07 27.76 11.45
C MET A 1 -4.54 26.33 11.64
N LYS A 2 -5.70 26.10 12.23
CA LYS A 2 -6.28 24.75 12.28
C LYS A 2 -6.90 24.47 10.92
N GLU A 3 -6.96 23.22 10.50
CA GLU A 3 -7.76 22.80 9.35
C GLU A 3 -9.20 23.27 9.54
N GLY A 4 -9.83 23.73 8.48
CA GLY A 4 -11.16 24.36 8.52
C GLY A 4 -12.10 23.78 7.46
N TYR A 5 -13.40 23.83 7.79
CA TYR A 5 -14.48 23.46 6.89
C TYR A 5 -15.51 24.58 6.86
N GLU A 6 -15.92 24.97 5.66
CA GLU A 6 -17.07 25.86 5.46
C GLU A 6 -18.21 25.05 4.84
N TYR A 7 -19.44 25.47 5.11
CA TYR A 7 -20.61 24.71 4.69
C TYR A 7 -21.58 25.57 3.89
N THR A 8 -22.31 24.96 2.99
CA THR A 8 -23.47 25.56 2.33
C THR A 8 -24.63 25.72 3.33
N PRO A 9 -25.66 26.53 3.01
CA PRO A 9 -26.89 26.60 3.83
C PRO A 9 -27.59 25.23 3.98
N ALA A 10 -27.36 24.29 3.06
CA ALA A 10 -27.88 22.93 3.13
C ALA A 10 -27.01 21.97 3.96
N GLY A 11 -25.94 22.47 4.63
CA GLY A 11 -25.07 21.69 5.50
C GLY A 11 -24.00 20.85 4.77
N GLN A 12 -23.80 21.07 3.49
CA GLN A 12 -22.77 20.38 2.70
C GLN A 12 -21.45 21.17 2.77
N VAL A 13 -20.29 20.47 2.75
CA VAL A 13 -18.98 21.13 2.76
C VAL A 13 -18.80 21.95 1.49
N SER A 14 -18.72 23.27 1.60
CA SER A 14 -18.45 24.17 0.47
C SER A 14 -16.95 24.41 0.25
N ARG A 15 -16.15 24.37 1.34
CA ARG A 15 -14.69 24.50 1.28
C ARG A 15 -14.02 23.66 2.35
N THR A 16 -12.87 23.08 2.01
CA THR A 16 -11.91 22.54 2.98
C THR A 16 -10.66 23.41 2.95
N ILE A 17 -10.12 23.75 4.11
CA ILE A 17 -8.98 24.66 4.26
C ILE A 17 -7.89 23.94 5.04
N ASP A 18 -6.71 23.80 4.43
CA ASP A 18 -5.56 23.15 5.06
C ASP A 18 -4.91 24.05 6.14
N GLY A 19 -3.92 23.48 6.84
CA GLY A 19 -3.19 24.19 7.89
C GLY A 19 -2.44 25.45 7.44
N ASN A 20 -2.11 25.55 6.14
CA ASN A 20 -1.45 26.70 5.52
C ASN A 20 -2.46 27.78 5.07
N GLY A 21 -3.76 27.45 5.02
CA GLY A 21 -4.83 28.34 4.60
C GLY A 21 -5.25 28.16 3.14
N ASN A 22 -4.71 27.17 2.44
CA ASN A 22 -5.09 26.86 1.05
C ASN A 22 -6.40 26.07 1.03
N ALA A 23 -7.29 26.38 0.06
CA ALA A 23 -8.63 25.87 0.08
C ALA A 23 -9.03 25.13 -1.20
N VAL A 24 -9.71 23.99 -1.03
CA VAL A 24 -10.47 23.29 -2.08
C VAL A 24 -11.93 23.68 -1.95
N GLN A 25 -12.58 24.01 -3.07
CA GLN A 25 -13.99 24.40 -3.12
C GLN A 25 -14.84 23.30 -3.79
N TYR A 26 -16.08 23.16 -3.33
CA TYR A 26 -17.03 22.19 -3.84
C TYR A 26 -18.33 22.87 -4.25
N ARG A 27 -18.86 22.49 -5.41
CA ARG A 27 -20.20 22.86 -5.86
C ARG A 27 -21.06 21.61 -5.98
N TYR A 28 -22.35 21.78 -5.79
CA TYR A 28 -23.30 20.68 -5.76
C TYR A 28 -24.40 20.87 -6.81
N ASN A 29 -24.90 19.76 -7.33
CA ASN A 29 -26.07 19.76 -8.18
C ASN A 29 -27.36 19.74 -7.34
N SER A 30 -28.53 19.74 -8.00
CA SER A 30 -29.86 19.68 -7.35
C SER A 30 -30.10 18.41 -6.54
N LEU A 31 -29.35 17.33 -6.82
CA LEU A 31 -29.42 16.07 -6.07
C LEU A 31 -28.49 16.06 -4.83
N GLY A 32 -27.81 17.19 -4.56
CA GLY A 32 -26.88 17.29 -3.44
C GLY A 32 -25.56 16.55 -3.67
N LYS A 33 -25.22 16.21 -4.90
CA LYS A 33 -23.97 15.55 -5.26
C LYS A 33 -22.96 16.56 -5.78
N VAL A 34 -21.66 16.36 -5.49
CA VAL A 34 -20.59 17.25 -5.96
C VAL A 34 -20.61 17.29 -7.49
N SER A 35 -20.86 18.47 -8.07
CA SER A 35 -20.81 18.70 -9.51
C SER A 35 -19.47 19.26 -9.99
N GLU A 36 -18.78 20.03 -9.12
CA GLU A 36 -17.46 20.56 -9.40
C GLU A 36 -16.60 20.53 -8.13
N ARG A 37 -15.32 20.26 -8.31
CA ARG A 37 -14.28 20.44 -7.31
C ARG A 37 -13.21 21.37 -7.89
N ILE A 38 -12.96 22.47 -7.22
CA ILE A 38 -11.97 23.48 -7.62
C ILE A 38 -10.82 23.40 -6.63
N ASP A 39 -9.63 23.13 -7.09
CA ASP A 39 -8.46 23.00 -6.24
C ASP A 39 -7.84 24.36 -5.88
N GLN A 40 -6.75 24.33 -5.11
CA GLN A 40 -6.09 25.51 -4.57
C GLN A 40 -5.46 26.41 -5.66
N LEU A 41 -5.19 25.87 -6.86
CA LEU A 41 -4.66 26.61 -8.01
C LEU A 41 -5.77 27.09 -8.97
N GLY A 42 -7.04 26.72 -8.70
CA GLY A 42 -8.20 27.07 -9.52
C GLY A 42 -8.53 26.06 -10.62
N ASP A 43 -7.79 24.94 -10.71
CA ASP A 43 -8.10 23.88 -11.65
C ASP A 43 -9.36 23.13 -11.22
N THR A 44 -10.25 22.81 -12.17
CA THR A 44 -11.59 22.29 -11.90
C THR A 44 -11.77 20.87 -12.42
N GLU A 45 -12.30 20.00 -11.58
CA GLU A 45 -12.87 18.71 -11.95
C GLU A 45 -14.39 18.83 -12.04
N THR A 46 -15.01 18.17 -13.02
CA THR A 46 -16.46 18.17 -13.23
C THR A 46 -17.01 16.77 -13.11
N PHE A 47 -18.15 16.64 -12.43
CA PHE A 47 -18.83 15.38 -12.20
C PHE A 47 -20.30 15.49 -12.69
N ARG A 48 -20.75 14.51 -13.48
CA ARG A 48 -22.13 14.39 -13.90
C ARG A 48 -22.70 13.04 -13.47
N TYR A 49 -23.97 13.02 -13.22
CA TYR A 49 -24.68 11.86 -12.69
C TYR A 49 -25.84 11.51 -13.59
N ASP A 50 -26.20 10.22 -13.63
CA ASP A 50 -27.43 9.76 -14.26
C ASP A 50 -28.67 10.10 -13.39
N GLU A 51 -29.87 9.71 -13.83
CA GLU A 51 -31.13 9.98 -13.13
C GLU A 51 -31.22 9.25 -11.79
N GLU A 52 -30.56 8.09 -11.66
CA GLU A 52 -30.46 7.31 -10.43
C GLU A 52 -29.38 7.86 -9.48
N GLY A 53 -28.61 8.83 -9.94
CA GLY A 53 -27.56 9.49 -9.16
C GLY A 53 -26.24 8.74 -9.17
N ASN A 54 -25.98 7.82 -10.09
CA ASN A 54 -24.66 7.23 -10.28
C ASN A 54 -23.78 8.16 -11.11
N LEU A 55 -22.47 8.16 -10.84
CA LEU A 55 -21.51 8.95 -11.60
C LEU A 55 -21.43 8.45 -13.05
N SER A 56 -21.89 9.28 -14.00
CA SER A 56 -21.93 8.96 -15.44
C SER A 56 -20.77 9.57 -16.23
N LEU A 57 -20.22 10.72 -15.77
CA LEU A 57 -19.07 11.36 -16.39
C LEU A 57 -18.22 12.06 -15.33
N HIS A 58 -16.92 11.82 -15.36
CA HIS A 58 -15.91 12.59 -14.67
C HIS A 58 -14.97 13.21 -15.71
N ILE A 59 -14.81 14.53 -15.68
CA ILE A 59 -13.80 15.28 -16.43
C ILE A 59 -12.78 15.75 -15.42
N ASP A 60 -11.55 15.28 -15.56
CA ASP A 60 -10.47 15.64 -14.66
C ASP A 60 -9.88 17.03 -14.99
N ARG A 61 -8.96 17.51 -14.16
CA ARG A 61 -8.33 18.83 -14.31
C ARG A 61 -7.48 18.96 -15.56
N ASP A 62 -7.01 17.85 -16.15
CA ASP A 62 -6.31 17.80 -17.43
C ASP A 62 -7.25 17.71 -18.64
N GLY A 63 -8.58 17.65 -18.41
CA GLY A 63 -9.60 17.50 -19.44
C GLY A 63 -9.82 16.06 -19.90
N ARG A 64 -9.14 15.07 -19.29
CA ARG A 64 -9.38 13.65 -19.58
C ARG A 64 -10.76 13.26 -19.08
N GLN A 65 -11.43 12.35 -19.79
CA GLN A 65 -12.80 11.98 -19.50
C GLN A 65 -12.91 10.51 -19.11
N LEU A 66 -13.75 10.24 -18.12
CA LEU A 66 -14.14 8.92 -17.69
C LEU A 66 -15.66 8.81 -17.74
N GLN A 67 -16.19 8.24 -18.83
CA GLN A 67 -17.63 7.98 -19.01
C GLN A 67 -17.98 6.62 -18.42
N ARG A 68 -19.07 6.54 -17.66
CA ARG A 68 -19.50 5.32 -16.99
C ARG A 68 -20.99 5.07 -17.20
N ALA A 69 -21.35 3.80 -17.35
CA ALA A 69 -22.75 3.34 -17.28
C ALA A 69 -22.86 2.32 -16.14
N CYS A 70 -23.96 2.41 -15.40
CA CYS A 70 -24.29 1.49 -14.32
C CYS A 70 -25.54 0.67 -14.67
N ASN A 71 -25.70 -0.50 -14.04
CA ASN A 71 -26.95 -1.24 -14.07
C ASN A 71 -27.95 -0.64 -13.06
N VAL A 72 -29.16 -1.20 -13.00
CA VAL A 72 -30.24 -0.77 -12.10
C VAL A 72 -29.89 -0.86 -10.60
N PHE A 73 -28.83 -1.56 -10.24
CA PHE A 73 -28.31 -1.66 -8.86
C PHE A 73 -27.17 -0.67 -8.58
N GLY A 74 -26.86 0.24 -9.52
CA GLY A 74 -25.78 1.21 -9.40
C GLY A 74 -24.38 0.61 -9.61
N GLN A 75 -24.28 -0.63 -10.11
CA GLN A 75 -23.00 -1.28 -10.36
C GLN A 75 -22.49 -0.90 -11.76
N PRO A 76 -21.21 -0.53 -11.93
CA PRO A 76 -20.66 -0.17 -13.22
C PRO A 76 -20.62 -1.38 -14.16
N VAL A 77 -21.20 -1.25 -15.35
CA VAL A 77 -21.15 -2.26 -16.40
C VAL A 77 -20.23 -1.87 -17.56
N TYR A 78 -19.98 -0.57 -17.70
CA TYR A 78 -19.15 -0.02 -18.76
C TYR A 78 -18.43 1.22 -18.28
N GLU A 79 -17.17 1.37 -18.68
CA GLU A 79 -16.38 2.58 -18.48
C GLU A 79 -15.50 2.83 -19.70
N LYS A 80 -15.53 4.06 -20.21
CA LYS A 80 -14.70 4.53 -21.31
C LYS A 80 -13.82 5.67 -20.81
N ALA A 81 -12.51 5.48 -20.91
CA ALA A 81 -11.52 6.49 -20.68
C ALA A 81 -11.13 7.17 -22.00
N SER A 82 -11.01 8.50 -22.00
CA SER A 82 -10.55 9.29 -23.15
C SER A 82 -9.53 10.33 -22.69
N ASP A 83 -8.61 10.71 -23.58
CA ASP A 83 -7.70 11.83 -23.35
C ASP A 83 -8.44 13.19 -23.45
N ALA A 84 -7.72 14.29 -23.31
CA ALA A 84 -8.28 15.64 -23.36
C ALA A 84 -8.88 15.99 -24.74
N GLU A 85 -8.37 15.40 -25.82
CA GLU A 85 -8.83 15.55 -27.18
C GLU A 85 -10.06 14.67 -27.50
N GLY A 86 -10.50 13.85 -26.51
CA GLY A 86 -11.65 12.95 -26.63
C GLY A 86 -11.36 11.62 -27.33
N LYS A 87 -10.10 11.34 -27.68
CA LYS A 87 -9.70 10.04 -28.21
C LYS A 87 -9.75 9.01 -27.09
N HIS A 88 -10.44 7.90 -27.31
CA HIS A 88 -10.51 6.85 -26.30
C HIS A 88 -9.13 6.19 -26.07
N THR A 89 -8.80 5.99 -24.81
CA THR A 89 -7.53 5.38 -24.39
C THR A 89 -7.73 3.99 -23.80
N ASN A 90 -8.89 3.74 -23.19
CA ASN A 90 -9.21 2.45 -22.59
C ASN A 90 -10.72 2.25 -22.47
N ILE A 91 -11.16 0.98 -22.56
CA ILE A 91 -12.53 0.56 -22.27
C ILE A 91 -12.48 -0.57 -21.25
N SER A 92 -13.36 -0.47 -20.24
CA SER A 92 -13.59 -1.54 -19.27
C SER A 92 -15.05 -1.94 -19.24
N THR A 93 -15.28 -3.22 -19.05
CA THR A 93 -16.64 -3.78 -18.94
C THR A 93 -16.72 -4.77 -17.79
N TRP A 94 -17.88 -4.82 -17.15
CA TRP A 94 -18.17 -5.77 -16.07
C TRP A 94 -19.52 -6.41 -16.30
N HIS A 95 -19.59 -7.69 -15.99
CA HIS A 95 -20.84 -8.48 -16.00
C HIS A 95 -21.07 -9.03 -14.60
N TYR A 96 -22.31 -9.10 -14.22
CA TYR A 96 -22.74 -9.55 -12.90
C TYR A 96 -23.76 -10.69 -13.02
N ASP A 97 -23.81 -11.54 -12.01
CA ASP A 97 -24.90 -12.50 -11.86
C ASP A 97 -26.12 -11.87 -11.17
N SER A 98 -27.17 -12.67 -10.99
CA SER A 98 -28.41 -12.23 -10.33
C SER A 98 -28.26 -11.84 -8.87
N LEU A 99 -27.15 -12.22 -8.22
CA LEU A 99 -26.80 -11.83 -6.84
C LEU A 99 -25.90 -10.60 -6.78
N GLY A 100 -25.61 -9.99 -7.94
CA GLY A 100 -24.76 -8.79 -8.02
C GLY A 100 -23.26 -9.06 -7.92
N ARG A 101 -22.80 -10.31 -8.05
CA ARG A 101 -21.38 -10.66 -8.03
C ARG A 101 -20.80 -10.54 -9.44
N VAL A 102 -19.56 -10.02 -9.54
CA VAL A 102 -18.85 -9.91 -10.83
C VAL A 102 -18.57 -11.30 -11.38
N THR A 103 -19.05 -11.61 -12.58
CA THR A 103 -18.76 -12.86 -13.28
C THR A 103 -17.71 -12.68 -14.38
N ARG A 104 -17.57 -11.47 -14.91
CA ARG A 104 -16.54 -11.13 -15.90
C ARG A 104 -16.14 -9.67 -15.78
N ALA A 105 -14.85 -9.40 -15.94
CA ALA A 105 -14.30 -8.05 -16.03
C ALA A 105 -13.25 -7.99 -17.14
N VAL A 106 -13.28 -6.93 -17.94
CA VAL A 106 -12.31 -6.70 -19.02
C VAL A 106 -11.76 -5.29 -18.90
N CYS A 107 -10.45 -5.13 -19.02
CA CYS A 107 -9.77 -3.85 -19.06
C CYS A 107 -8.44 -3.99 -19.80
N ASP A 108 -8.11 -3.06 -20.68
CA ASP A 108 -6.84 -3.00 -21.42
C ASP A 108 -6.45 -4.35 -22.09
N GLY A 109 -7.45 -5.02 -22.69
CA GLY A 109 -7.28 -6.33 -23.32
C GLY A 109 -7.08 -7.50 -22.35
N LYS A 110 -7.04 -7.26 -21.04
CA LYS A 110 -7.02 -8.29 -20.00
C LYS A 110 -8.45 -8.63 -19.59
N SER A 111 -8.81 -9.91 -19.70
CA SER A 111 -10.13 -10.42 -19.33
C SER A 111 -10.03 -11.35 -18.14
N TYR A 112 -10.89 -11.16 -17.15
CA TYR A 112 -11.09 -12.08 -16.04
C TYR A 112 -12.51 -12.64 -16.04
N GLU A 113 -12.62 -13.90 -15.69
CA GLU A 113 -13.86 -14.62 -15.42
C GLU A 113 -13.81 -15.13 -13.98
N TYR A 114 -14.90 -14.94 -13.25
CA TYR A 114 -15.05 -15.32 -11.85
C TYR A 114 -16.12 -16.39 -11.74
N ILE A 115 -15.76 -17.53 -11.17
CA ILE A 115 -16.64 -18.68 -11.01
C ILE A 115 -16.84 -18.89 -9.52
N TYR A 116 -18.10 -18.96 -9.11
CA TYR A 116 -18.51 -19.14 -7.72
C TYR A 116 -19.01 -20.55 -7.47
N ASP A 117 -18.87 -21.01 -6.22
CA ASP A 117 -19.49 -22.25 -5.78
C ASP A 117 -20.98 -22.05 -5.44
N ALA A 118 -21.66 -23.12 -5.03
CA ALA A 118 -23.08 -23.09 -4.67
C ALA A 118 -23.39 -22.25 -3.41
N TYR A 119 -22.37 -21.97 -2.58
CA TYR A 119 -22.50 -21.16 -1.37
C TYR A 119 -22.17 -19.67 -1.62
N GLY A 120 -21.70 -19.34 -2.82
CA GLY A 120 -21.37 -17.97 -3.19
C GLY A 120 -19.91 -17.60 -3.03
N ASN A 121 -19.04 -18.51 -2.62
CA ASN A 121 -17.61 -18.26 -2.48
C ASN A 121 -16.94 -18.29 -3.85
N LEU A 122 -15.92 -17.47 -4.08
CA LEU A 122 -15.12 -17.50 -5.30
C LEU A 122 -14.36 -18.84 -5.38
N LYS A 123 -14.70 -19.65 -6.38
CA LYS A 123 -14.09 -20.95 -6.63
C LYS A 123 -12.88 -20.85 -7.57
N GLU A 124 -12.98 -20.01 -8.58
CA GLU A 124 -11.95 -19.91 -9.60
C GLU A 124 -11.96 -18.53 -10.27
N LYS A 125 -10.75 -18.01 -10.54
CA LYS A 125 -10.52 -16.85 -11.41
C LYS A 125 -9.78 -17.32 -12.65
N ARG A 126 -10.28 -16.96 -13.84
CA ARG A 126 -9.67 -17.29 -15.14
C ARG A 126 -9.29 -16.04 -15.91
N SER A 127 -8.37 -16.19 -16.86
CA SER A 127 -8.09 -15.18 -17.87
C SER A 127 -7.91 -15.87 -19.21
N ASN A 128 -8.66 -15.42 -20.25
CA ASN A 128 -8.65 -16.01 -21.59
C ASN A 128 -8.88 -17.53 -21.55
N GLY A 129 -9.83 -18.00 -20.74
CA GLY A 129 -10.17 -19.41 -20.54
C GLY A 129 -9.17 -20.22 -19.72
N LYS A 130 -7.98 -19.68 -19.39
CA LYS A 130 -6.97 -20.34 -18.55
C LYS A 130 -7.20 -19.99 -17.07
N ARG A 131 -7.12 -20.99 -16.19
CA ARG A 131 -7.16 -20.78 -14.74
C ARG A 131 -5.97 -19.95 -14.29
N LEU A 132 -6.25 -18.86 -13.57
CA LEU A 132 -5.25 -18.06 -12.86
C LEU A 132 -5.14 -18.48 -11.40
N VAL A 133 -6.28 -18.59 -10.71
CA VAL A 133 -6.32 -18.95 -9.29
C VAL A 133 -7.53 -19.85 -9.07
N SER A 134 -7.39 -20.86 -8.23
CA SER A 134 -8.54 -21.62 -7.72
C SER A 134 -8.51 -21.68 -6.20
N TYR A 135 -9.71 -21.78 -5.61
CA TYR A 135 -9.94 -21.71 -4.19
C TYR A 135 -10.77 -22.92 -3.74
N THR A 136 -10.46 -23.40 -2.56
CA THR A 136 -11.31 -24.36 -1.84
C THR A 136 -11.68 -23.74 -0.50
N HIS A 137 -12.92 -23.91 -0.08
CA HIS A 137 -13.46 -23.35 1.15
C HIS A 137 -13.98 -24.45 2.05
N ASP A 138 -13.97 -24.21 3.36
CA ASP A 138 -14.69 -25.03 4.32
C ASP A 138 -16.18 -24.63 4.41
N ARG A 139 -16.92 -25.27 5.32
CA ARG A 139 -18.35 -24.99 5.53
C ARG A 139 -18.63 -23.61 6.11
N ALA A 140 -17.64 -22.97 6.73
CA ALA A 140 -17.73 -21.62 7.28
C ALA A 140 -17.37 -20.54 6.24
N GLY A 141 -16.99 -20.94 5.01
CA GLY A 141 -16.56 -20.04 3.95
C GLY A 141 -15.09 -19.61 4.05
N GLN A 142 -14.30 -20.19 4.96
CA GLN A 142 -12.88 -19.90 5.08
C GLN A 142 -12.10 -20.63 3.98
N ILE A 143 -11.12 -19.95 3.38
CA ILE A 143 -10.27 -20.52 2.32
C ILE A 143 -9.37 -21.61 2.92
N THR A 144 -9.52 -22.86 2.45
CA THR A 144 -8.68 -23.99 2.86
C THR A 144 -7.54 -24.29 1.89
N GLU A 145 -7.66 -23.85 0.63
CA GLU A 145 -6.58 -23.93 -0.36
C GLU A 145 -6.67 -22.78 -1.37
N ILE A 146 -5.52 -22.22 -1.70
CA ILE A 146 -5.31 -21.36 -2.88
C ILE A 146 -4.33 -22.10 -3.78
N ARG A 147 -4.66 -22.18 -5.07
CA ARG A 147 -3.77 -22.74 -6.09
C ARG A 147 -3.50 -21.71 -7.17
N ASP A 148 -2.24 -21.41 -7.39
CA ASP A 148 -1.77 -20.42 -8.34
C ASP A 148 -1.79 -20.90 -9.81
N PRO A 149 -1.41 -20.08 -10.81
CA PRO A 149 -1.35 -20.48 -12.22
C PRO A 149 -0.35 -21.58 -12.51
N ALA A 150 0.75 -21.69 -11.75
CA ALA A 150 1.74 -22.75 -11.90
C ALA A 150 1.27 -24.09 -11.33
N GLY A 151 0.12 -24.09 -10.60
CA GLY A 151 -0.41 -25.26 -9.93
C GLY A 151 0.13 -25.45 -8.52
N VAL A 152 0.97 -24.53 -8.04
CA VAL A 152 1.49 -24.55 -6.67
C VAL A 152 0.34 -24.23 -5.71
N SER A 153 0.15 -25.07 -4.70
CA SER A 153 -0.90 -24.88 -3.70
C SER A 153 -0.36 -24.28 -2.41
N THR A 154 -1.23 -23.53 -1.74
CA THR A 154 -1.08 -23.11 -0.35
C THR A 154 -2.33 -23.55 0.39
N ARG A 155 -2.20 -24.47 1.34
CA ARG A 155 -3.29 -24.97 2.17
C ARG A 155 -3.28 -24.31 3.54
N TYR A 156 -4.47 -24.14 4.10
CA TYR A 156 -4.71 -23.45 5.36
C TYR A 156 -5.49 -24.32 6.32
N GLU A 157 -5.05 -24.36 7.56
CA GLU A 157 -5.79 -24.90 8.69
C GLU A 157 -6.12 -23.78 9.67
N TYR A 158 -7.25 -23.91 10.31
CA TYR A 158 -7.75 -22.95 11.28
C TYR A 158 -7.94 -23.63 12.64
N ASP A 159 -7.78 -22.86 13.70
CA ASP A 159 -8.11 -23.34 15.04
C ASP A 159 -9.62 -23.21 15.33
N ILE A 160 -10.04 -23.64 16.52
CA ILE A 160 -11.46 -23.62 16.92
C ILE A 160 -12.07 -22.21 16.97
N LEU A 161 -11.24 -21.16 17.03
CA LEU A 161 -11.68 -19.77 17.00
C LEU A 161 -11.68 -19.18 15.57
N GLY A 162 -11.43 -20.00 14.56
CA GLY A 162 -11.36 -19.58 13.16
C GLY A 162 -10.08 -18.85 12.78
N ARG A 163 -9.04 -18.85 13.65
CA ARG A 163 -7.76 -18.21 13.36
C ARG A 163 -6.86 -19.16 12.58
N ARG A 164 -6.11 -18.66 11.62
CA ARG A 164 -5.17 -19.46 10.83
C ARG A 164 -4.11 -20.06 11.74
N SER A 165 -4.08 -21.39 11.85
CA SER A 165 -3.13 -22.12 12.71
C SER A 165 -1.95 -22.66 11.92
N ARG A 166 -2.14 -22.94 10.61
CA ARG A 166 -1.12 -23.54 9.77
C ARG A 166 -1.27 -23.16 8.30
N ILE A 167 -0.13 -23.01 7.63
CA ILE A 167 -0.01 -22.94 6.18
C ILE A 167 0.93 -24.06 5.74
N PHE A 168 0.58 -24.82 4.72
CA PHE A 168 1.38 -25.94 4.26
C PHE A 168 1.06 -26.35 2.84
N ASN A 169 1.91 -27.19 2.26
CA ASN A 169 1.64 -27.94 1.03
C ASN A 169 2.44 -29.24 0.99
N ASP A 170 2.25 -30.01 -0.07
CA ASP A 170 2.95 -31.30 -0.24
C ASP A 170 4.42 -31.12 -0.67
N ASP A 171 4.83 -29.90 -1.06
CA ASP A 171 6.16 -29.58 -1.56
C ASP A 171 7.08 -28.99 -0.46
N GLY A 172 6.78 -29.20 0.81
CA GLY A 172 7.62 -28.83 1.94
C GLY A 172 7.37 -27.44 2.54
N LEU A 173 6.37 -26.69 2.06
CA LEU A 173 5.92 -25.50 2.76
C LEU A 173 5.32 -25.89 4.11
N GLU A 174 5.75 -25.23 5.15
CA GLU A 174 5.18 -25.34 6.49
C GLU A 174 5.36 -24.03 7.24
N VAL A 175 4.26 -23.45 7.74
CA VAL A 175 4.28 -22.31 8.67
C VAL A 175 3.18 -22.53 9.71
N ARG A 176 3.50 -22.45 10.99
CA ARG A 176 2.57 -22.63 12.10
C ARG A 176 2.49 -21.37 12.95
N TYR A 177 1.28 -21.02 13.35
CA TYR A 177 0.99 -19.87 14.19
C TYR A 177 0.52 -20.31 15.57
N GLY A 178 1.04 -19.70 16.60
CA GLY A 178 0.53 -19.80 17.95
C GLY A 178 0.06 -18.44 18.46
N TYR A 179 -1.03 -18.43 19.19
CA TYR A 179 -1.69 -17.22 19.67
C TYR A 179 -1.68 -17.13 21.19
N ASP A 180 -1.77 -15.91 21.70
CA ASP A 180 -2.01 -15.65 23.11
C ASP A 180 -3.53 -15.62 23.41
N ALA A 181 -3.90 -15.41 24.67
CA ALA A 181 -5.29 -15.37 25.12
C ALA A 181 -6.09 -14.17 24.56
N LEU A 182 -5.41 -13.13 24.03
CA LEU A 182 -6.02 -11.95 23.41
C LEU A 182 -6.05 -12.04 21.87
N ASN A 183 -5.86 -13.25 21.32
CA ASN A 183 -5.86 -13.54 19.88
C ASN A 183 -4.71 -12.87 19.09
N ARG A 184 -3.60 -12.51 19.75
CA ARG A 184 -2.41 -11.97 19.10
C ARG A 184 -1.42 -13.10 18.80
N ILE A 185 -0.69 -13.00 17.67
CA ILE A 185 0.35 -13.98 17.33
C ILE A 185 1.45 -13.93 18.39
N ARG A 186 1.67 -15.06 19.08
CA ARG A 186 2.74 -15.23 20.05
C ARG A 186 4.01 -15.80 19.40
N HIS A 187 3.85 -16.69 18.42
CA HIS A 187 4.98 -17.24 17.67
C HIS A 187 4.57 -17.68 16.27
N ILE A 188 5.53 -17.65 15.35
CA ILE A 188 5.45 -18.21 14.02
C ILE A 188 6.61 -19.19 13.87
N ARG A 189 6.33 -20.44 13.47
CA ARG A 189 7.33 -21.47 13.22
C ARG A 189 7.34 -21.83 11.75
N TYR A 190 8.50 -21.74 11.14
CA TYR A 190 8.71 -22.03 9.73
C TYR A 190 9.25 -23.45 9.55
N GLY A 191 8.93 -24.09 8.40
CA GLY A 191 9.31 -25.48 8.10
C GLY A 191 10.82 -25.72 8.06
N ASN A 192 11.61 -24.71 7.81
CA ASN A 192 13.06 -24.78 7.90
C ASN A 192 13.60 -24.70 9.36
N GLY A 193 12.72 -24.60 10.35
CA GLY A 193 13.07 -24.55 11.78
C GLY A 193 13.47 -23.18 12.29
N VAL A 194 13.23 -22.10 11.51
CA VAL A 194 13.29 -20.74 12.03
C VAL A 194 12.01 -20.46 12.82
N GLU A 195 12.11 -19.74 13.92
CA GLU A 195 10.98 -19.32 14.75
C GLU A 195 11.05 -17.82 15.03
N THR A 196 9.91 -17.15 14.94
CA THR A 196 9.73 -15.75 15.37
C THR A 196 8.78 -15.73 16.55
N ALA A 197 9.17 -15.09 17.66
CA ALA A 197 8.38 -14.96 18.88
C ALA A 197 8.09 -13.49 19.21
N TYR A 198 6.90 -13.24 19.73
CA TYR A 198 6.40 -11.93 20.12
C TYR A 198 5.98 -11.91 21.58
N THR A 199 6.25 -10.81 22.27
CA THR A 199 5.60 -10.47 23.54
C THR A 199 4.95 -9.10 23.42
N TYR A 200 3.94 -8.84 24.24
CA TYR A 200 3.15 -7.61 24.17
C TYR A 200 3.11 -6.92 25.53
N ASP A 201 2.92 -5.61 25.51
CA ASP A 201 2.64 -4.82 26.71
C ASP A 201 1.13 -4.86 27.07
N GLY A 202 0.74 -4.14 28.13
CA GLY A 202 -0.65 -4.07 28.60
C GLY A 202 -1.61 -3.40 27.63
N ASP A 203 -1.12 -2.52 26.77
CA ASP A 203 -1.90 -1.79 25.78
C ASP A 203 -2.00 -2.54 24.44
N GLY A 204 -1.29 -3.69 24.33
CA GLY A 204 -1.31 -4.56 23.16
C GLY A 204 -0.23 -4.25 22.13
N ASN A 205 0.68 -3.35 22.39
CA ASN A 205 1.82 -3.08 21.53
C ASN A 205 2.88 -4.19 21.67
N ILE A 206 3.65 -4.44 20.60
CA ILE A 206 4.76 -5.40 20.63
C ILE A 206 5.83 -4.90 21.60
N ARG A 207 6.08 -5.66 22.67
CA ARG A 207 7.15 -5.37 23.63
C ARG A 207 8.48 -5.95 23.18
N THR A 208 8.49 -7.18 22.65
CA THR A 208 9.69 -7.80 22.08
C THR A 208 9.32 -8.60 20.82
N LEU A 209 10.26 -8.65 19.89
CA LEU A 209 10.24 -9.50 18.72
C LEU A 209 11.60 -10.19 18.62
N GLU A 210 11.59 -11.53 18.50
CA GLU A 210 12.81 -12.30 18.35
C GLU A 210 12.66 -13.35 17.27
N THR A 211 13.63 -13.44 16.34
CA THR A 211 13.69 -14.47 15.30
C THR A 211 14.96 -15.29 15.50
N ARG A 212 14.81 -16.61 15.59
CA ARG A 212 15.89 -17.57 15.82
C ARG A 212 15.94 -18.65 14.74
N ALA A 213 17.15 -19.02 14.37
CA ALA A 213 17.45 -20.19 13.54
C ALA A 213 18.18 -21.25 14.42
N GLY A 214 17.42 -22.07 15.11
CA GLY A 214 17.94 -22.93 16.18
C GLY A 214 18.44 -22.10 17.38
N GLU A 215 19.71 -22.26 17.78
CA GLU A 215 20.31 -21.46 18.87
C GLU A 215 20.75 -20.06 18.40
N ASN A 216 20.84 -19.84 17.09
CA ASN A 216 21.31 -18.57 16.53
C ASN A 216 20.19 -17.54 16.48
N VAL A 217 20.41 -16.38 17.12
CA VAL A 217 19.52 -15.23 17.04
C VAL A 217 19.79 -14.46 15.75
N LEU A 218 18.79 -14.38 14.86
CA LEU A 218 18.86 -13.57 13.64
C LEU A 218 18.42 -12.13 13.89
N LEU A 219 17.40 -11.97 14.73
CA LEU A 219 16.79 -10.69 15.07
C LEU A 219 16.33 -10.74 16.52
N SER A 220 16.61 -9.69 17.28
CA SER A 220 16.07 -9.52 18.64
C SER A 220 15.88 -8.05 18.91
N PHE A 221 14.63 -7.62 19.09
CA PHE A 221 14.28 -6.22 19.37
C PHE A 221 13.36 -6.11 20.58
N ALA A 222 13.58 -5.05 21.36
CA ALA A 222 12.70 -4.56 22.41
C ALA A 222 12.20 -3.16 22.04
N TYR A 223 10.94 -2.87 22.33
CA TYR A 223 10.26 -1.64 21.94
C TYR A 223 9.72 -0.89 23.13
N ARG A 224 9.67 0.46 23.02
CA ARG A 224 8.98 1.34 23.96
C ARG A 224 8.03 2.26 23.21
N TYR A 225 6.96 2.66 23.88
CA TYR A 225 5.92 3.51 23.32
C TYR A 225 5.60 4.67 24.27
N ASP A 226 5.06 5.75 23.73
CA ASP A 226 4.48 6.85 24.51
C ASP A 226 3.00 6.53 24.85
N GLY A 227 2.35 7.43 25.60
CA GLY A 227 0.94 7.27 25.99
C GLY A 227 -0.07 7.36 24.82
N ASN A 228 0.37 7.77 23.63
CA ASN A 228 -0.45 7.81 22.41
C ASN A 228 -0.24 6.55 21.53
N GLY A 229 0.65 5.64 21.95
CA GLY A 229 1.01 4.44 21.20
C GLY A 229 2.08 4.67 20.11
N ASN A 230 2.73 5.84 20.06
CA ASN A 230 3.85 6.04 19.16
C ASN A 230 5.08 5.32 19.70
N ARG A 231 5.79 4.60 18.83
CA ARG A 231 7.04 3.92 19.20
C ARG A 231 8.13 4.94 19.47
N THR A 232 8.67 4.97 20.69
CA THR A 232 9.73 5.90 21.10
C THR A 232 11.11 5.30 21.07
N ALA A 233 11.21 3.95 21.12
CA ALA A 233 12.49 3.27 21.00
C ALA A 233 12.35 1.86 20.40
N LYS A 234 13.41 1.43 19.71
CA LYS A 234 13.66 0.07 19.24
C LYS A 234 15.12 -0.25 19.51
N THR A 235 15.37 -1.22 20.38
CA THR A 235 16.73 -1.59 20.79
C THR A 235 16.94 -3.08 20.62
N GLY A 236 18.14 -3.49 20.22
CA GLY A 236 18.42 -4.91 20.05
C GLY A 236 19.51 -5.19 19.03
N MET A 237 19.32 -6.25 18.25
CA MET A 237 20.30 -6.67 17.25
C MET A 237 19.62 -7.24 16.01
N GLN A 238 20.29 -7.07 14.87
CA GLN A 238 19.95 -7.71 13.60
C GLN A 238 21.23 -8.33 13.02
N ALA A 239 21.20 -9.61 12.68
CA ALA A 239 22.29 -10.30 12.01
C ALA A 239 22.54 -9.70 10.61
N THR A 240 23.77 -9.77 10.12
CA THR A 240 24.12 -9.43 8.74
C THR A 240 24.42 -10.68 7.93
N LEU A 241 24.36 -10.59 6.60
CA LEU A 241 24.76 -11.69 5.74
C LEU A 241 26.26 -11.97 5.91
N GLY A 242 26.65 -13.21 6.26
CA GLY A 242 28.05 -13.57 6.50
C GLY A 242 28.34 -14.08 7.90
N GLY A 243 27.35 -14.09 8.77
CA GLY A 243 27.47 -14.69 10.11
C GLY A 243 27.02 -13.77 11.24
N ILE A 244 26.75 -14.39 12.38
CA ILE A 244 26.48 -13.70 13.63
C ILE A 244 27.81 -13.15 14.09
N THR A 245 28.08 -11.89 13.83
CA THR A 245 29.21 -11.22 14.50
C THR A 245 28.77 -10.86 15.90
N THR A 246 29.24 -11.62 16.86
CA THR A 246 29.17 -11.27 18.28
C THR A 246 29.96 -9.98 18.49
N GLY A 247 29.28 -8.88 18.73
CA GLY A 247 29.92 -7.71 19.29
C GLY A 247 29.51 -6.33 18.77
N ASN A 248 29.14 -6.15 17.49
CA ASN A 248 28.94 -4.80 16.94
C ASN A 248 27.64 -4.59 16.14
N ASN A 249 26.66 -5.51 16.20
CA ASN A 249 25.38 -5.39 15.52
C ASN A 249 24.25 -4.86 16.42
N ALA A 250 24.61 -4.24 17.54
CA ALA A 250 23.64 -3.57 18.39
C ALA A 250 22.99 -2.43 17.61
N LEU A 251 21.66 -2.43 17.60
CA LEU A 251 20.84 -1.39 17.01
C LEU A 251 20.13 -0.67 18.14
N GLU A 252 20.35 0.62 18.23
CA GLU A 252 19.64 1.51 19.12
C GLU A 252 18.95 2.59 18.28
N LEU A 253 17.62 2.56 18.26
CA LEU A 253 16.79 3.55 17.61
C LEU A 253 15.94 4.26 18.66
N SER A 254 15.87 5.59 18.54
CA SER A 254 14.89 6.38 19.28
C SER A 254 14.17 7.34 18.34
N TYR A 255 12.92 7.63 18.68
CA TYR A 255 12.01 8.43 17.86
C TYR A 255 11.38 9.52 18.71
N ALA A 256 11.25 10.73 18.14
CA ALA A 256 10.53 11.84 18.74
C ALA A 256 9.45 12.34 17.78
N TYR A 257 8.34 12.80 18.34
CA TYR A 257 7.15 13.20 17.59
C TYR A 257 6.66 14.58 18.01
N ASP A 258 5.96 15.26 17.12
CA ASP A 258 5.22 16.47 17.47
C ASP A 258 3.85 16.12 18.09
N VAL A 259 3.10 17.15 18.48
CA VAL A 259 1.75 17.01 19.07
C VAL A 259 0.70 16.41 18.11
N ARG A 260 1.00 16.35 16.80
CA ARG A 260 0.16 15.70 15.77
C ARG A 260 0.58 14.26 15.49
N GLY A 261 1.63 13.78 16.17
CA GLY A 261 2.22 12.47 15.97
C GLY A 261 3.16 12.39 14.76
N GLN A 262 3.56 13.51 14.16
CA GLN A 262 4.52 13.52 13.04
C GLN A 262 5.94 13.27 13.57
N LEU A 263 6.73 12.45 12.86
CA LEU A 263 8.10 12.08 13.25
C LEU A 263 9.03 13.29 13.13
N LEU A 264 9.58 13.77 14.25
CA LEU A 264 10.53 14.88 14.30
C LEU A 264 11.99 14.42 14.28
N GLU A 265 12.30 13.29 14.87
CA GLU A 265 13.66 12.75 14.93
C GLU A 265 13.64 11.22 14.88
N GLU A 266 14.54 10.65 14.08
CA GLU A 266 15.02 9.28 14.17
C GLU A 266 16.49 9.33 14.56
N ARG A 267 16.85 8.74 15.70
CA ARG A 267 18.26 8.58 16.10
C ARG A 267 18.63 7.11 16.02
N ARG A 268 19.67 6.82 15.24
CA ARG A 268 20.19 5.47 15.01
C ARG A 268 21.63 5.39 15.48
N ASN A 269 21.91 4.60 16.53
CA ASN A 269 23.26 4.41 17.08
C ASN A 269 24.00 5.74 17.33
N GLY A 270 23.27 6.74 17.85
CA GLY A 270 23.80 8.09 18.14
C GLY A 270 23.73 9.09 16.98
N ALA A 271 23.58 8.66 15.73
CA ALA A 271 23.37 9.56 14.59
C ALA A 271 21.89 9.94 14.45
N SER A 272 21.61 11.23 14.33
CA SER A 272 20.25 11.75 14.23
C SER A 272 19.89 12.16 12.81
N VAL A 273 18.64 11.87 12.42
CA VAL A 273 17.96 12.47 11.27
C VAL A 273 16.77 13.25 11.82
N CYS A 274 16.75 14.55 11.59
CA CYS A 274 15.72 15.46 12.09
C CYS A 274 14.81 15.94 10.94
N TYR A 275 13.52 16.09 11.23
CA TYR A 275 12.51 16.53 10.30
C TYR A 275 11.75 17.74 10.83
N ALA A 276 11.33 18.62 9.95
CA ALA A 276 10.44 19.73 10.28
C ALA A 276 9.31 19.81 9.25
N TYR A 277 8.13 20.19 9.72
CA TYR A 277 6.91 20.23 8.91
C TYR A 277 6.25 21.60 8.98
N ASP A 278 5.56 21.97 7.90
CA ASP A 278 4.67 23.12 7.91
C ASP A 278 3.31 22.78 8.56
N LYS A 279 2.39 23.74 8.55
CA LYS A 279 1.07 23.56 9.16
C LYS A 279 0.16 22.61 8.39
N ALA A 280 0.40 22.41 7.08
CA ALA A 280 -0.30 21.43 6.25
C ALA A 280 0.33 20.02 6.32
N GLY A 281 1.42 19.84 7.10
CA GLY A 281 2.12 18.56 7.22
C GLY A 281 3.07 18.27 6.06
N ASN A 282 3.50 19.27 5.29
CA ASN A 282 4.59 19.08 4.34
C ASN A 282 5.92 19.08 5.07
N ARG A 283 6.81 18.14 4.77
CA ARG A 283 8.17 18.10 5.31
C ARG A 283 9.01 19.20 4.67
N ILE A 284 9.23 20.29 5.37
CA ILE A 284 9.97 21.46 4.86
C ILE A 284 11.48 21.34 5.03
N ARG A 285 11.94 20.42 5.92
CA ARG A 285 13.37 20.23 6.20
C ARG A 285 13.65 18.79 6.64
N LYS A 286 14.78 18.26 6.19
CA LYS A 286 15.46 17.08 6.72
C LYS A 286 16.90 17.46 7.01
N THR A 287 17.42 17.09 8.18
CA THR A 287 18.83 17.35 8.55
C THR A 287 19.42 16.05 9.05
N ASP A 288 20.56 15.66 8.52
CA ASP A 288 21.33 14.51 8.94
C ASP A 288 22.84 14.83 8.91
N VAL A 289 23.69 13.81 9.05
CA VAL A 289 25.17 13.97 9.04
C VAL A 289 25.73 14.47 7.70
N GLN A 290 24.96 14.37 6.62
CA GLN A 290 25.33 14.84 5.28
C GLN A 290 24.96 16.31 5.06
N GLY A 291 24.12 16.87 5.91
CA GLY A 291 23.70 18.26 5.87
C GLY A 291 22.19 18.46 5.92
N GLU A 292 21.76 19.63 5.50
CA GLU A 292 20.35 20.05 5.48
C GLU A 292 19.80 19.95 4.06
N ILE A 293 18.60 19.34 3.95
CA ILE A 293 17.78 19.33 2.74
C ILE A 293 16.53 20.16 3.01
N ARG A 294 16.23 21.11 2.14
CA ARG A 294 15.03 21.96 2.18
C ARG A 294 14.06 21.52 1.09
N TYR A 295 12.77 21.57 1.42
CA TYR A 295 11.68 21.18 0.53
C TYR A 295 10.73 22.37 0.34
N LEU A 296 10.44 22.70 -0.91
CA LEU A 296 9.56 23.81 -1.27
C LEU A 296 8.28 23.26 -1.88
N TYR A 297 7.14 23.85 -1.51
CA TYR A 297 5.82 23.40 -1.91
C TYR A 297 4.99 24.53 -2.50
N ASN A 298 4.08 24.17 -3.41
CA ASN A 298 3.03 25.08 -3.86
C ASN A 298 1.76 24.95 -2.97
N GLU A 299 0.71 25.69 -3.33
CA GLU A 299 -0.55 25.76 -2.59
C GLU A 299 -1.30 24.42 -2.56
N LYS A 300 -1.04 23.50 -3.50
CA LYS A 300 -1.60 22.13 -3.55
C LYS A 300 -0.81 21.13 -2.72
N ASN A 301 0.15 21.57 -1.90
CA ASN A 301 1.06 20.70 -1.16
C ASN A 301 1.94 19.81 -2.09
N GLN A 302 2.14 20.19 -3.35
CA GLN A 302 3.03 19.55 -4.30
C GLN A 302 4.46 20.00 -4.04
N LEU A 303 5.40 19.06 -3.95
CA LEU A 303 6.83 19.32 -3.79
C LEU A 303 7.39 19.89 -5.12
N ILE A 304 7.70 21.17 -5.17
CA ILE A 304 8.22 21.81 -6.38
C ILE A 304 9.74 21.85 -6.46
N ALA A 305 10.42 21.79 -5.30
CA ALA A 305 11.87 21.67 -5.26
C ALA A 305 12.36 20.98 -3.99
N GLU A 306 13.49 20.28 -4.13
CA GLU A 306 14.32 19.74 -3.04
C GLU A 306 15.72 20.34 -3.21
N GLU A 307 16.21 21.01 -2.17
CA GLU A 307 17.51 21.70 -2.18
C GLU A 307 18.42 21.07 -1.13
N SER A 308 19.48 20.45 -1.57
CA SER A 308 20.56 19.89 -0.74
C SER A 308 21.87 20.67 -0.97
N PRO A 309 22.90 20.47 -0.11
CA PRO A 309 24.21 21.08 -0.31
C PRO A 309 24.89 20.71 -1.64
N VAL A 310 24.50 19.58 -2.24
CA VAL A 310 25.19 18.99 -3.41
C VAL A 310 24.33 18.99 -4.67
N ASP A 311 22.99 19.12 -4.54
CA ASP A 311 22.08 19.02 -5.69
C ASP A 311 20.78 19.76 -5.41
N ARG A 312 20.13 20.21 -6.50
CA ARG A 312 18.79 20.77 -6.48
C ARG A 312 17.91 19.98 -7.45
N LYS A 313 16.86 19.36 -6.90
CA LYS A 313 15.83 18.70 -7.70
C LYS A 313 14.65 19.64 -7.88
N GLN A 314 14.06 19.60 -9.07
CA GLN A 314 12.83 20.34 -9.41
C GLN A 314 11.78 19.34 -9.90
N PHE A 315 10.52 19.60 -9.57
CA PHE A 315 9.40 18.72 -9.88
C PHE A 315 8.31 19.51 -10.61
N SER A 316 7.79 18.92 -11.68
CA SER A 316 6.64 19.44 -12.42
C SER A 316 5.50 18.42 -12.34
N TYR A 317 4.27 18.92 -12.32
CA TYR A 317 3.06 18.12 -12.15
C TYR A 317 2.10 18.32 -13.31
N ASP A 318 1.31 17.28 -13.64
CA ASP A 318 0.09 17.50 -14.39
C ASP A 318 -0.95 18.20 -13.49
N ARG A 319 -2.02 18.72 -14.06
CA ARG A 319 -3.06 19.41 -13.27
C ARG A 319 -3.76 18.47 -12.30
N GLN A 320 -3.77 17.16 -12.61
CA GLN A 320 -4.37 16.13 -11.76
C GLN A 320 -3.50 15.76 -10.56
N GLY A 321 -2.27 16.28 -10.49
CA GLY A 321 -1.38 16.14 -9.34
C GLY A 321 -0.45 14.94 -9.40
N GLY A 322 -0.24 14.36 -10.57
CA GLY A 322 0.85 13.39 -10.81
C GLY A 322 2.15 14.12 -11.17
N ILE A 323 3.29 13.67 -10.61
CA ILE A 323 4.61 14.19 -11.04
C ILE A 323 4.87 13.73 -12.48
N ILE A 324 5.07 14.67 -13.40
CA ILE A 324 5.38 14.38 -14.81
C ILE A 324 6.87 14.52 -15.13
N GLU A 325 7.60 15.33 -14.36
CA GLU A 325 9.03 15.54 -14.52
C GLU A 325 9.72 15.71 -13.17
N GLU A 326 10.86 15.05 -12.99
CA GLU A 326 11.85 15.30 -11.95
C GLU A 326 13.17 15.63 -12.63
N LYS A 327 13.73 16.80 -12.35
CA LYS A 327 14.98 17.30 -12.92
C LYS A 327 16.02 17.57 -11.83
N ASN A 328 17.22 17.05 -12.01
CA ASN A 328 18.37 17.28 -11.13
C ASN A 328 19.67 17.40 -11.95
N ALA A 329 20.82 17.48 -11.30
CA ALA A 329 22.14 17.56 -11.95
C ALA A 329 22.48 16.32 -12.80
N ALA A 330 21.94 15.15 -12.48
CA ALA A 330 22.18 13.91 -13.24
C ALA A 330 21.33 13.82 -14.51
N GLY A 331 20.22 14.57 -14.61
CA GLY A 331 19.34 14.57 -15.78
C GLY A 331 17.87 14.75 -15.44
N ILE A 332 17.01 14.17 -16.28
CA ILE A 332 15.57 14.31 -16.22
C ILE A 332 14.93 12.91 -16.14
N ARG A 333 13.98 12.75 -15.23
CA ARG A 333 13.03 11.65 -15.18
C ARG A 333 11.67 12.11 -15.68
N LEU A 334 11.03 11.30 -16.51
CA LEU A 334 9.72 11.59 -17.08
C LEU A 334 8.69 10.53 -16.66
N PHE A 335 7.51 10.99 -16.31
CA PHE A 335 6.42 10.14 -15.84
C PHE A 335 5.16 10.34 -16.69
N SER A 336 4.38 9.28 -16.87
CA SER A 336 3.10 9.34 -17.58
C SER A 336 2.02 8.58 -16.81
N TYR A 337 0.79 9.07 -16.90
CA TYR A 337 -0.37 8.51 -16.21
C TYR A 337 -1.54 8.30 -17.17
N ASN A 338 -2.36 7.30 -16.88
CA ASN A 338 -3.63 7.11 -17.57
C ASN A 338 -4.76 7.96 -16.92
N SER A 339 -5.97 7.92 -17.52
CA SER A 339 -7.15 8.64 -17.02
C SER A 339 -7.66 8.14 -15.65
N ARG A 340 -7.12 7.03 -15.12
CA ARG A 340 -7.37 6.54 -13.76
C ARG A 340 -6.28 6.95 -12.77
N ARG A 341 -5.38 7.85 -13.18
CA ARG A 341 -4.22 8.36 -12.39
C ARG A 341 -3.18 7.28 -12.06
N GLN A 342 -3.17 6.15 -12.78
CA GLN A 342 -2.18 5.10 -12.60
C GLN A 342 -0.95 5.42 -13.42
N GLN A 343 0.26 5.27 -12.85
CA GLN A 343 1.52 5.51 -13.52
C GLN A 343 1.75 4.44 -14.59
N THR A 344 1.72 4.84 -15.86
CA THR A 344 1.87 3.91 -16.99
C THR A 344 3.29 3.82 -17.50
N ARG A 345 4.09 4.89 -17.35
CA ARG A 345 5.48 4.91 -17.82
C ARG A 345 6.34 5.79 -16.91
N LEU A 346 7.57 5.37 -16.72
CA LEU A 346 8.66 6.15 -16.17
C LEU A 346 9.90 5.96 -17.03
N GLU A 347 10.60 7.05 -17.36
CA GLU A 347 11.91 7.04 -17.99
C GLU A 347 12.90 7.74 -17.06
N THR A 348 13.99 7.06 -16.72
CA THR A 348 15.01 7.57 -15.81
C THR A 348 15.99 8.47 -16.54
N GLU A 349 16.77 9.24 -15.79
CA GLU A 349 17.86 10.11 -16.29
C GLU A 349 18.95 9.32 -17.06
N THR A 350 19.03 8.01 -16.85
CA THR A 350 19.96 7.10 -17.57
C THR A 350 19.35 6.49 -18.82
N GLY A 351 18.08 6.83 -19.15
CA GLY A 351 17.33 6.27 -20.26
C GLY A 351 16.73 4.89 -20.00
N SER A 352 16.77 4.40 -18.75
CA SER A 352 16.02 3.20 -18.37
C SER A 352 14.53 3.46 -18.35
N VAL A 353 13.74 2.54 -18.91
CA VAL A 353 12.30 2.71 -19.08
C VAL A 353 11.56 1.63 -18.30
N GLN A 354 10.55 2.06 -17.54
CA GLN A 354 9.56 1.20 -16.93
C GLN A 354 8.18 1.51 -17.50
N GLU A 355 7.44 0.48 -17.93
CA GLU A 355 6.04 0.60 -18.37
C GLU A 355 5.16 -0.36 -17.55
N ASN A 356 3.97 0.13 -17.17
CA ASN A 356 3.03 -0.59 -16.32
C ASN A 356 1.68 -0.73 -17.04
N ARG A 357 1.06 -1.91 -16.92
CA ARG A 357 -0.31 -2.15 -17.39
C ARG A 357 -1.18 -2.64 -16.25
N TYR A 358 -2.42 -2.18 -16.27
CA TYR A 358 -3.36 -2.40 -15.18
C TYR A 358 -4.60 -3.13 -15.65
N ASP A 359 -5.14 -4.00 -14.81
CA ASP A 359 -6.32 -4.79 -15.06
C ASP A 359 -7.61 -4.09 -14.59
N ALA A 360 -8.74 -4.79 -14.69
CA ALA A 360 -10.05 -4.30 -14.27
C ALA A 360 -10.21 -4.21 -12.74
N GLU A 361 -9.32 -4.81 -11.96
CA GLU A 361 -9.24 -4.68 -10.50
C GLU A 361 -8.37 -3.47 -10.09
N GLY A 362 -7.77 -2.77 -11.08
CA GLY A 362 -6.87 -1.66 -10.85
C GLY A 362 -5.45 -2.08 -10.45
N LEU A 363 -5.14 -3.37 -10.51
CA LEU A 363 -3.85 -3.92 -10.14
C LEU A 363 -2.91 -4.00 -11.35
N ARG A 364 -1.61 -3.80 -11.11
CA ARG A 364 -0.57 -3.90 -12.13
C ARG A 364 -0.33 -5.36 -12.51
N PHE A 365 -0.91 -5.81 -13.61
CA PHE A 365 -0.74 -7.19 -14.05
C PHE A 365 0.50 -7.42 -14.91
N GLU A 366 1.13 -6.36 -15.44
CA GLU A 366 2.31 -6.43 -16.28
C GLU A 366 3.23 -5.23 -16.04
N LEU A 367 4.53 -5.53 -16.00
CA LEU A 367 5.63 -4.59 -15.85
C LEU A 367 6.64 -4.89 -16.95
N LEU A 368 7.06 -3.86 -17.69
CA LEU A 368 8.17 -3.91 -18.63
C LEU A 368 9.30 -3.02 -18.10
N GLU A 369 10.43 -3.62 -17.79
CA GLU A 369 11.66 -2.91 -17.38
C GLU A 369 12.71 -3.03 -18.48
N ASN A 370 12.98 -1.94 -19.19
CA ASN A 370 13.87 -1.93 -20.37
C ASN A 370 13.46 -2.99 -21.40
N GLY A 371 12.14 -3.14 -21.66
CA GLY A 371 11.57 -4.13 -22.56
C GLY A 371 11.51 -5.56 -22.00
N ARG A 372 11.98 -5.80 -20.78
CA ARG A 372 11.86 -7.09 -20.10
C ARG A 372 10.53 -7.17 -19.39
N ARG A 373 9.73 -8.15 -19.77
CA ARG A 373 8.38 -8.34 -19.23
C ARG A 373 8.41 -9.15 -17.94
N THR A 374 7.64 -8.70 -16.95
CA THR A 374 7.22 -9.46 -15.77
C THR A 374 5.70 -9.39 -15.66
N SER A 375 5.02 -10.51 -15.50
CA SER A 375 3.57 -10.56 -15.26
C SER A 375 3.27 -10.95 -13.81
N PHE A 376 2.14 -10.45 -13.29
CA PHE A 376 1.74 -10.62 -11.91
C PHE A 376 0.33 -11.19 -11.82
N VAL A 377 0.11 -12.03 -10.83
CA VAL A 377 -1.20 -12.54 -10.43
C VAL A 377 -1.40 -12.25 -8.96
N TYR A 378 -2.59 -11.75 -8.63
CA TYR A 378 -2.94 -11.32 -7.28
C TYR A 378 -4.14 -12.10 -6.73
N HIS A 379 -4.15 -12.21 -5.40
CA HIS A 379 -5.28 -12.61 -4.56
C HIS A 379 -5.53 -11.47 -3.57
N ASP A 380 -6.71 -10.87 -3.62
CA ASP A 380 -7.12 -9.74 -2.76
C ASP A 380 -6.09 -8.59 -2.69
N GLY A 381 -5.49 -8.26 -3.84
CA GLY A 381 -4.45 -7.24 -3.94
C GLY A 381 -3.05 -7.68 -3.49
N GLU A 382 -2.90 -8.85 -2.87
CA GLU A 382 -1.61 -9.41 -2.50
C GLU A 382 -1.01 -10.23 -3.64
N LEU A 383 0.31 -10.12 -3.85
CA LEU A 383 1.01 -10.83 -4.91
C LEU A 383 1.02 -12.34 -4.65
N LEU A 384 0.45 -13.11 -5.58
CA LEU A 384 0.39 -14.57 -5.51
C LEU A 384 1.44 -15.24 -6.40
N GLN A 385 1.71 -14.65 -7.57
CA GLN A 385 2.71 -15.16 -8.49
C GLN A 385 3.30 -14.03 -9.34
N GLU A 386 4.58 -14.11 -9.62
CA GLU A 386 5.21 -13.38 -10.71
C GLU A 386 5.85 -14.34 -11.70
N GLU A 387 5.83 -13.98 -12.98
CA GLU A 387 6.49 -14.68 -14.07
C GLU A 387 7.37 -13.69 -14.82
N GLY A 388 8.66 -13.84 -14.66
CA GLY A 388 9.67 -12.98 -15.24
C GLY A 388 10.34 -13.57 -16.47
N ARG A 389 11.62 -13.24 -16.64
CA ARG A 389 12.44 -13.67 -17.76
C ARG A 389 12.59 -15.19 -17.80
N GLU A 390 12.68 -15.77 -19.02
CA GLU A 390 12.90 -17.20 -19.25
C GLU A 390 11.83 -18.11 -18.63
N GLU A 391 10.58 -17.58 -18.53
CA GLU A 391 9.46 -18.28 -17.90
C GLU A 391 9.71 -18.67 -16.42
N GLN A 392 10.69 -18.01 -15.77
CA GLN A 392 10.95 -18.23 -14.36
C GLN A 392 9.77 -17.72 -13.53
N LYS A 393 9.07 -18.64 -12.88
CA LYS A 393 7.92 -18.37 -12.01
C LYS A 393 8.34 -18.33 -10.56
N THR A 394 7.85 -17.34 -9.86
CA THR A 394 7.93 -17.26 -8.39
C THR A 394 6.52 -17.31 -7.85
N SER A 395 6.20 -18.33 -7.08
CA SER A 395 4.93 -18.49 -6.37
C SER A 395 5.08 -18.02 -4.92
N TYR A 396 4.16 -17.20 -4.46
CA TYR A 396 4.18 -16.62 -3.14
C TYR A 396 3.13 -17.28 -2.23
N HIS A 397 3.48 -17.49 -0.97
CA HIS A 397 2.65 -18.12 0.03
C HIS A 397 2.22 -17.10 1.08
N LEU A 398 0.92 -16.81 1.08
CA LEU A 398 0.30 -15.78 1.91
C LEU A 398 -0.18 -16.37 3.24
N GLY A 399 0.09 -15.67 4.33
CA GLY A 399 -0.32 -16.02 5.66
C GLY A 399 -0.77 -14.82 6.49
N ALA A 400 -0.13 -14.57 7.62
CA ALA A 400 -0.27 -13.32 8.36
C ALA A 400 0.39 -12.13 7.62
N GLY A 401 0.98 -12.41 6.48
CA GLY A 401 1.60 -11.55 5.51
C GLY A 401 2.23 -12.43 4.44
N MET A 402 3.27 -11.96 3.75
CA MET A 402 4.07 -12.79 2.86
C MET A 402 4.98 -13.70 3.70
N GLU A 403 4.73 -15.01 3.70
CA GLU A 403 5.46 -15.94 4.58
C GLU A 403 6.60 -16.64 3.87
N ALA A 404 6.41 -17.01 2.60
CA ALA A 404 7.40 -17.75 1.82
C ALA A 404 7.21 -17.50 0.32
N PHE A 405 8.22 -17.86 -0.45
CA PHE A 405 8.10 -17.99 -1.91
C PHE A 405 8.83 -19.23 -2.40
N ARG A 406 8.33 -19.75 -3.52
CA ARG A 406 8.93 -20.86 -4.24
C ARG A 406 9.40 -20.39 -5.61
N ARG A 407 10.64 -20.77 -5.97
CA ARG A 407 11.21 -20.56 -7.30
C ARG A 407 11.80 -21.86 -7.81
N GLY A 408 11.16 -22.48 -8.79
CA GLY A 408 11.46 -23.86 -9.18
C GLY A 408 11.22 -24.82 -8.01
N GLN A 409 12.26 -25.53 -7.58
CA GLN A 409 12.19 -26.45 -6.43
C GLN A 409 12.63 -25.78 -5.11
N GLU A 410 13.17 -24.58 -5.17
CA GLU A 410 13.69 -23.90 -4.00
C GLU A 410 12.58 -23.13 -3.27
N LEU A 411 12.46 -23.39 -1.95
CA LEU A 411 11.56 -22.73 -1.04
C LEU A 411 12.36 -21.80 -0.13
N SER A 412 11.94 -20.55 -0.04
CA SER A 412 12.52 -19.54 0.82
C SER A 412 11.46 -18.89 1.70
N TYR A 413 11.86 -18.48 2.90
CA TYR A 413 10.97 -17.92 3.92
C TYR A 413 11.32 -16.48 4.21
N TYR A 414 10.27 -15.63 4.36
CA TYR A 414 10.39 -14.24 4.76
C TYR A 414 10.38 -14.10 6.28
N HIS A 415 11.31 -13.30 6.80
CA HIS A 415 11.31 -12.88 8.20
C HIS A 415 11.19 -11.37 8.25
N ARG A 416 10.25 -10.91 9.05
CA ARG A 416 9.76 -9.52 9.03
C ARG A 416 10.00 -8.83 10.37
N ASP A 417 10.13 -7.52 10.33
CA ASP A 417 10.08 -6.68 11.51
C ASP A 417 8.63 -6.40 11.96
N GLU A 418 8.51 -5.52 12.93
CA GLU A 418 7.22 -5.10 13.51
C GLU A 418 6.33 -4.28 12.57
N GLN A 419 6.89 -3.79 11.45
CA GLN A 419 6.17 -3.07 10.39
C GLN A 419 5.85 -3.96 9.19
N LEU A 420 6.05 -5.28 9.32
CA LEU A 420 5.93 -6.25 8.24
C LEU A 420 6.97 -6.07 7.12
N SER A 421 8.00 -5.25 7.32
CA SER A 421 9.09 -5.10 6.36
C SER A 421 9.94 -6.37 6.33
N THR A 422 10.29 -6.84 5.14
CA THR A 422 11.24 -7.95 4.99
C THR A 422 12.60 -7.54 5.53
N VAL A 423 13.09 -8.20 6.56
CA VAL A 423 14.45 -7.99 7.11
C VAL A 423 15.40 -9.10 6.74
N PHE A 424 14.89 -10.33 6.57
CA PHE A 424 15.65 -11.47 6.06
C PHE A 424 14.82 -12.34 5.12
N VAL A 425 15.53 -13.00 4.20
CA VAL A 425 15.05 -14.18 3.49
C VAL A 425 16.00 -15.33 3.84
N THR A 426 15.44 -16.48 4.25
CA THR A 426 16.21 -17.70 4.52
C THR A 426 15.81 -18.80 3.55
N ASP A 427 16.78 -19.68 3.19
CA ASP A 427 16.52 -20.90 2.44
C ASP A 427 15.94 -22.03 3.31
N GLY A 428 15.69 -23.19 2.72
CA GLY A 428 15.22 -24.41 3.40
C GLY A 428 16.18 -24.95 4.47
N HIS A 429 17.44 -24.51 4.44
CA HIS A 429 18.51 -24.93 5.37
C HIS A 429 18.80 -23.87 6.45
N ARG A 430 17.97 -22.83 6.57
CA ARG A 430 18.10 -21.71 7.52
C ARG A 430 19.23 -20.72 7.19
N ASN A 431 19.89 -20.82 6.02
CA ASN A 431 20.89 -19.85 5.66
C ASN A 431 20.23 -18.54 5.22
N VAL A 432 20.75 -17.42 5.72
CA VAL A 432 20.30 -16.10 5.27
C VAL A 432 20.76 -15.87 3.85
N GLN A 433 19.82 -15.65 2.95
CA GLN A 433 20.05 -15.36 1.54
C GLN A 433 20.02 -13.86 1.27
N ASN A 434 19.06 -13.14 1.90
CA ASN A 434 18.96 -11.70 1.78
C ASN A 434 18.84 -11.06 3.16
N SER A 435 19.34 -9.82 3.28
CA SER A 435 19.27 -9.00 4.47
C SER A 435 18.98 -7.55 4.09
N TYR A 436 18.06 -6.90 4.81
CA TYR A 436 17.65 -5.52 4.55
C TYR A 436 17.59 -4.70 5.83
N GLN A 437 17.96 -3.42 5.71
CA GLN A 437 17.77 -2.41 6.75
C GLN A 437 17.15 -1.16 6.12
N TYR A 438 16.22 -0.55 6.83
CA TYR A 438 15.50 0.64 6.37
C TYR A 438 15.60 1.78 7.38
N ASP A 439 15.50 3.03 6.89
CA ASP A 439 15.15 4.17 7.74
C ASP A 439 13.64 4.16 8.04
N ALA A 440 13.19 5.14 8.84
CA ALA A 440 11.77 5.23 9.21
C ALA A 440 10.83 5.36 7.99
N PHE A 441 11.28 5.97 6.90
CA PHE A 441 10.49 6.16 5.68
C PHE A 441 10.66 5.05 4.63
N GLY A 442 11.41 3.99 4.94
CA GLY A 442 11.57 2.83 4.05
C GLY A 442 12.68 2.97 3.01
N MET A 443 13.53 4.00 3.12
CA MET A 443 14.75 4.07 2.33
C MET A 443 15.71 2.98 2.79
N SER A 444 16.30 2.25 1.84
CA SER A 444 17.28 1.20 2.17
C SER A 444 18.57 1.83 2.71
N LEU A 445 18.97 1.43 3.91
CA LEU A 445 20.26 1.79 4.55
C LEU A 445 21.32 0.72 4.35
N GLY A 446 20.88 -0.52 4.05
CA GLY A 446 21.77 -1.65 3.78
C GLY A 446 20.96 -2.77 3.15
N THR A 447 21.42 -3.24 2.00
CA THR A 447 20.83 -4.36 1.29
C THR A 447 21.95 -5.32 0.90
N THR A 448 21.76 -6.59 1.22
CA THR A 448 22.59 -7.68 0.68
C THR A 448 21.64 -8.74 0.14
N GLU A 449 21.71 -9.02 -1.16
CA GLU A 449 20.84 -9.96 -1.84
C GLU A 449 21.65 -11.00 -2.61
N LYS A 450 21.33 -12.28 -2.35
CA LYS A 450 21.72 -13.42 -3.19
C LYS A 450 20.57 -13.86 -4.08
N LEU A 451 19.33 -13.56 -3.65
CA LEU A 451 18.12 -13.87 -4.39
C LEU A 451 17.43 -12.57 -4.78
N ASN A 452 17.02 -12.44 -6.04
CA ASN A 452 16.18 -11.32 -6.44
C ASN A 452 14.87 -11.32 -5.64
N ASN A 453 14.53 -10.18 -5.02
CA ASN A 453 13.34 -10.05 -4.20
C ASN A 453 12.71 -8.65 -4.31
N ARG A 454 11.42 -8.62 -4.67
CA ARG A 454 10.64 -7.36 -4.73
C ARG A 454 9.96 -7.00 -3.42
N ILE A 455 9.71 -7.98 -2.54
CA ILE A 455 8.93 -7.76 -1.32
C ILE A 455 9.85 -7.22 -0.23
N ARG A 456 9.76 -5.90 0.04
CA ARG A 456 10.69 -5.20 0.93
C ARG A 456 9.97 -4.46 2.06
N TYR A 457 10.13 -3.14 2.16
CA TYR A 457 9.55 -2.31 3.22
C TYR A 457 8.02 -2.46 3.29
N THR A 458 7.50 -2.64 4.49
CA THR A 458 6.08 -2.91 4.81
C THR A 458 5.45 -4.04 3.97
N GLY A 459 6.27 -4.99 3.47
CA GLY A 459 5.81 -6.09 2.62
C GLY A 459 5.39 -5.68 1.21
N GLN A 460 5.75 -4.48 0.74
CA GLN A 460 5.34 -3.95 -0.55
C GLN A 460 6.35 -4.24 -1.66
N GLN A 461 5.87 -4.21 -2.91
CA GLN A 461 6.68 -4.43 -4.09
C GLN A 461 7.59 -3.23 -4.35
N TYR A 462 8.89 -3.46 -4.40
CA TYR A 462 9.89 -2.46 -4.77
C TYR A 462 10.30 -2.64 -6.22
N ASP A 463 10.34 -1.55 -6.97
CA ASP A 463 10.79 -1.51 -8.37
C ASP A 463 12.21 -0.94 -8.43
N ASP A 464 13.20 -1.80 -8.70
CA ASP A 464 14.63 -1.45 -8.66
C ASP A 464 15.01 -0.38 -9.69
N VAL A 465 14.36 -0.35 -10.87
CA VAL A 465 14.62 0.66 -11.92
C VAL A 465 14.24 2.06 -11.47
N THR A 466 13.16 2.19 -10.72
CA THR A 466 12.59 3.48 -10.32
C THR A 466 12.95 3.91 -8.91
N GLY A 467 13.31 2.96 -8.05
CA GLY A 467 13.54 3.19 -6.63
C GLY A 467 12.25 3.47 -5.84
N GLN A 468 11.11 3.02 -6.35
CA GLN A 468 9.79 3.29 -5.78
C GLN A 468 9.11 2.02 -5.28
N TYR A 469 8.21 2.17 -4.31
CA TYR A 469 7.30 1.12 -3.88
C TYR A 469 5.96 1.23 -4.61
N TYR A 470 5.48 0.13 -5.18
CA TYR A 470 4.15 0.00 -5.74
C TYR A 470 3.15 -0.35 -4.62
N LEU A 471 2.35 0.63 -4.21
CA LEU A 471 1.30 0.49 -3.20
C LEU A 471 -0.10 0.41 -3.85
N ARG A 472 -0.23 -0.36 -4.92
CA ARG A 472 -1.45 -0.59 -5.72
C ARG A 472 -2.01 0.69 -6.35
N ALA A 473 -2.64 1.58 -5.56
CA ALA A 473 -3.24 2.80 -6.09
C ALA A 473 -2.21 3.86 -6.47
N ARG A 474 -1.10 3.95 -5.72
CA ARG A 474 -0.06 4.97 -5.90
C ARG A 474 1.34 4.39 -5.81
N TYR A 475 2.29 5.14 -6.34
CA TYR A 475 3.71 4.89 -6.12
C TYR A 475 4.23 5.75 -4.97
N TYR A 476 4.97 5.12 -4.07
CA TYR A 476 5.62 5.75 -2.93
C TYR A 476 7.13 5.89 -3.16
N ASN A 477 7.64 7.10 -3.00
CA ASN A 477 9.07 7.40 -3.06
C ASN A 477 9.64 7.46 -1.62
N PRO A 478 10.44 6.47 -1.17
CA PRO A 478 10.96 6.45 0.20
C PRO A 478 12.01 7.54 0.46
N VAL A 479 12.71 8.02 -0.57
CA VAL A 479 13.70 9.10 -0.44
C VAL A 479 13.00 10.43 -0.13
N ALA A 480 11.96 10.75 -0.89
CA ALA A 480 11.13 11.92 -0.64
C ALA A 480 10.20 11.72 0.57
N GLY A 481 9.90 10.46 0.97
CA GLY A 481 9.00 10.11 2.05
C GLY A 481 7.54 10.47 1.75
N ARG A 482 7.13 10.42 0.47
CA ARG A 482 5.79 10.82 0.03
C ARG A 482 5.36 10.11 -1.26
N PHE A 483 4.07 10.19 -1.53
CA PHE A 483 3.49 9.67 -2.76
C PHE A 483 3.83 10.53 -3.97
N MET A 484 3.90 9.90 -5.15
CA MET A 484 4.17 10.56 -6.44
C MET A 484 2.91 11.16 -7.07
N GLN A 485 1.72 10.76 -6.61
CA GLN A 485 0.41 11.21 -7.11
C GLN A 485 -0.45 11.74 -5.97
N GLU A 486 -1.34 12.69 -6.30
CA GLU A 486 -2.41 13.15 -5.41
C GLU A 486 -3.38 12.00 -5.11
N ASP A 487 -3.78 11.87 -3.85
CA ASP A 487 -4.77 10.88 -3.43
C ASP A 487 -6.16 11.20 -4.00
N VAL A 488 -6.86 10.17 -4.42
CA VAL A 488 -8.30 10.29 -4.74
C VAL A 488 -9.17 10.17 -3.48
N TYR A 489 -8.62 9.57 -2.41
CA TYR A 489 -9.29 9.43 -1.11
C TYR A 489 -8.93 10.62 -0.21
N GLN A 490 -9.95 11.36 0.24
CA GLN A 490 -9.76 12.56 1.07
C GLN A 490 -10.00 12.31 2.58
N GLY A 491 -10.18 11.07 2.98
CA GLY A 491 -10.48 10.71 4.37
C GLY A 491 -9.27 10.51 5.27
N ASP A 492 -8.04 10.68 4.75
CA ASP A 492 -6.79 10.49 5.51
C ASP A 492 -6.03 11.80 5.77
N GLY A 493 -6.75 12.93 5.73
CA GLY A 493 -6.21 14.28 5.94
C GLY A 493 -6.24 15.12 4.66
N LEU A 494 -5.90 16.41 4.79
CA LEU A 494 -5.95 17.38 3.68
C LEU A 494 -4.65 17.45 2.88
N ASN A 495 -3.55 16.85 3.34
CA ASN A 495 -2.34 16.68 2.56
C ASN A 495 -2.39 15.35 1.80
N LEU A 496 -2.78 15.43 0.53
CA LEU A 496 -3.05 14.26 -0.31
C LEU A 496 -1.78 13.55 -0.83
N TYR A 497 -0.59 14.00 -0.43
CA TYR A 497 0.69 13.38 -0.79
C TYR A 497 1.42 12.76 0.40
N ALA A 498 0.99 13.04 1.63
CA ALA A 498 1.68 12.58 2.82
C ALA A 498 1.56 11.07 2.99
N TYR A 499 2.69 10.39 3.16
CA TYR A 499 2.71 8.97 3.52
C TYR A 499 2.49 8.83 5.03
N CYS A 500 1.48 8.04 5.41
CA CYS A 500 1.16 7.71 6.81
C CYS A 500 1.02 8.94 7.74
N GLY A 501 0.61 10.10 7.20
CA GLY A 501 0.52 11.34 7.97
C GLY A 501 1.86 11.77 8.59
N ASN A 502 2.99 11.43 7.97
CA ASN A 502 4.35 11.62 8.46
C ASN A 502 4.72 10.83 9.73
N ASN A 503 3.99 9.75 10.01
CA ASN A 503 4.34 8.81 11.08
C ASN A 503 4.47 7.37 10.54
N PRO A 504 5.47 7.10 9.70
CA PRO A 504 5.67 5.79 9.10
C PRO A 504 6.21 4.75 10.10
N VAL A 505 6.59 5.15 11.32
CA VAL A 505 7.03 4.24 12.39
C VAL A 505 5.87 3.46 12.99
N VAL A 506 4.65 4.05 12.98
CA VAL A 506 3.45 3.48 13.59
C VAL A 506 2.43 3.02 12.56
N TYR A 507 2.43 3.64 11.37
CA TYR A 507 1.44 3.38 10.33
C TYR A 507 2.11 2.87 9.05
N ASP A 508 1.37 2.09 8.29
CA ASP A 508 1.62 1.72 6.90
C ASP A 508 0.44 2.10 6.01
N ASP A 509 0.61 2.11 4.70
CA ASP A 509 -0.48 2.27 3.73
C ASP A 509 -0.37 1.19 2.65
N PRO A 510 -0.90 -0.01 2.91
CA PRO A 510 -0.76 -1.13 1.99
C PRO A 510 -1.58 -0.97 0.70
N SER A 511 -2.55 -0.08 0.68
CA SER A 511 -3.45 0.14 -0.46
C SER A 511 -3.06 1.32 -1.35
N GLY A 512 -2.24 2.23 -0.83
CA GLY A 512 -1.95 3.51 -1.44
C GLY A 512 -3.12 4.51 -1.36
N TYR A 513 -4.11 4.27 -0.48
CA TYR A 513 -5.26 5.16 -0.23
C TYR A 513 -5.34 5.62 1.22
N LYS A 514 -5.14 4.69 2.16
CA LYS A 514 -5.42 4.95 3.57
C LYS A 514 -4.40 4.28 4.47
N ARG A 515 -3.84 5.09 5.37
CA ARG A 515 -2.97 4.58 6.42
C ARG A 515 -3.74 3.64 7.35
N LYS A 516 -3.06 2.60 7.78
CA LYS A 516 -3.48 1.69 8.84
C LYS A 516 -2.45 1.74 9.95
N ALA A 517 -2.88 1.63 11.21
CA ALA A 517 -1.94 1.37 12.28
C ALA A 517 -1.23 0.04 11.96
N CYS A 518 0.09 0.01 12.05
CA CYS A 518 0.84 -1.24 11.92
C CYS A 518 0.22 -2.23 12.91
N PRO A 519 -0.36 -3.34 12.46
CA PRO A 519 -1.12 -4.19 13.35
C PRO A 519 -0.18 -4.63 14.47
N PRO A 520 -0.61 -4.60 15.73
CA PRO A 520 -0.05 -5.52 16.69
C PRO A 520 -0.20 -6.89 16.01
N GLN A 521 0.92 -7.57 15.75
CA GLN A 521 0.92 -8.81 14.97
C GLN A 521 0.02 -9.84 15.63
N GLY A 522 -1.24 -9.86 15.31
CA GLY A 522 -2.25 -10.64 15.97
C GLY A 522 -3.64 -10.54 15.39
N LYS A 523 -3.92 -9.46 14.70
CA LYS A 523 -5.12 -9.45 13.85
C LYS A 523 -4.65 -9.74 12.42
N ILE A 524 -4.83 -10.96 11.97
CA ILE A 524 -4.98 -11.22 10.54
C ILE A 524 -6.08 -10.26 10.13
N SER A 525 -5.75 -9.26 9.31
CA SER A 525 -6.76 -8.39 8.74
C SER A 525 -7.58 -9.26 7.79
N GLU A 526 -8.59 -9.94 8.34
CA GLU A 526 -9.72 -10.26 7.51
C GLU A 526 -10.29 -8.91 7.10
N SER A 527 -10.24 -8.62 5.82
CA SER A 527 -11.08 -7.61 5.20
C SER A 527 -12.53 -8.11 5.21
N VAL A 528 -13.07 -8.31 6.39
CA VAL A 528 -14.50 -8.46 6.58
C VAL A 528 -15.03 -7.04 6.63
N ASP A 529 -15.54 -6.57 5.49
CA ASP A 529 -16.54 -5.52 5.51
C ASP A 529 -17.62 -5.96 6.51
N GLU A 530 -18.09 -5.03 7.35
CA GLU A 530 -19.19 -5.24 8.32
C GLU A 530 -20.51 -5.76 7.68
N SER A 531 -20.50 -6.12 6.38
CA SER A 531 -21.62 -6.65 5.61
C SER A 531 -21.59 -8.18 5.41
N GLY A 532 -20.61 -8.91 5.96
CA GLY A 532 -20.65 -10.41 5.99
C GLY A 532 -20.62 -11.12 4.61
N THR A 533 -20.27 -10.41 3.55
CA THR A 533 -20.08 -11.01 2.22
C THR A 533 -18.60 -10.89 1.84
N SER A 534 -17.96 -12.01 1.51
CA SER A 534 -16.60 -12.02 0.93
C SER A 534 -16.62 -11.13 -0.32
N SER A 535 -16.10 -9.92 -0.20
CA SER A 535 -15.98 -9.02 -1.33
C SER A 535 -14.85 -9.53 -2.23
N VAL A 536 -15.20 -10.20 -3.32
CA VAL A 536 -14.39 -10.03 -4.55
C VAL A 536 -14.19 -8.53 -4.66
N ALA A 537 -12.93 -8.07 -4.72
CA ALA A 537 -12.59 -6.67 -4.74
C ALA A 537 -13.58 -5.93 -5.62
N LYS A 538 -14.44 -5.12 -5.03
CA LYS A 538 -15.26 -4.20 -5.80
C LYS A 538 -14.27 -3.46 -6.65
N PRO A 539 -14.41 -3.42 -7.97
CA PRO A 539 -13.47 -2.71 -8.82
C PRO A 539 -13.25 -1.36 -8.15
N ASN A 540 -11.99 -1.01 -7.89
CA ASN A 540 -11.60 0.18 -7.14
C ASN A 540 -11.95 1.40 -8.00
N HIS A 541 -13.24 1.64 -8.08
CA HIS A 541 -13.82 2.82 -8.67
C HIS A 541 -13.58 3.89 -7.63
N GLY A 542 -12.82 4.90 -8.04
CA GLY A 542 -12.63 6.08 -7.23
C GLY A 542 -13.95 6.37 -6.54
N GLN A 543 -14.02 6.14 -5.23
CA GLN A 543 -15.27 6.26 -4.50
C GLN A 543 -15.77 7.67 -4.80
N GLY A 544 -16.74 7.73 -5.72
CA GLY A 544 -17.54 8.91 -5.85
C GLY A 544 -17.99 9.22 -4.43
N PHE A 545 -17.79 10.43 -3.99
CA PHE A 545 -18.19 10.93 -2.69
C PHE A 545 -19.49 10.25 -2.28
N SER A 546 -19.44 9.28 -1.37
CA SER A 546 -20.61 8.82 -0.68
C SER A 546 -21.19 10.06 -0.03
N SER A 547 -22.42 10.42 -0.34
CA SER A 547 -23.17 11.50 0.27
C SER A 547 -23.52 11.25 1.74
N LYS A 548 -22.97 10.21 2.36
CA LYS A 548 -22.89 10.08 3.81
C LYS A 548 -21.72 10.94 4.27
N GLY A 549 -21.95 12.25 4.29
CA GLY A 549 -21.21 13.16 5.13
C GLY A 549 -21.14 12.54 6.52
N TYR A 550 -19.96 12.49 7.09
CA TYR A 550 -19.78 12.23 8.52
C TYR A 550 -20.65 13.24 9.27
N ASN A 551 -21.82 12.81 9.64
CA ASN A 551 -22.70 13.50 10.58
C ASN A 551 -22.37 12.90 11.93
N PRO A 552 -21.62 13.60 12.81
CA PRO A 552 -21.46 13.14 14.18
C PRO A 552 -22.86 13.13 14.80
N LYS A 553 -23.27 11.98 15.32
CA LYS A 553 -24.52 11.88 16.09
C LYS A 553 -24.47 12.90 17.23
N PRO A 554 -25.58 13.62 17.51
CA PRO A 554 -25.63 14.50 18.68
C PRO A 554 -25.35 13.66 19.93
N GLY A 555 -24.19 13.87 20.58
CA GLY A 555 -23.77 13.16 21.78
C GLY A 555 -22.39 12.50 21.76
N GLU A 556 -21.75 12.32 20.61
CA GLU A 556 -20.33 11.92 20.58
C GLU A 556 -19.43 13.12 20.87
N ARG A 557 -19.09 13.28 22.15
CA ARG A 557 -18.04 14.20 22.58
C ARG A 557 -16.69 13.65 22.10
N THR A 558 -16.07 14.35 21.18
CA THR A 558 -14.64 14.16 20.87
C THR A 558 -13.84 14.26 22.17
N ARG A 559 -12.91 13.34 22.35
CA ARG A 559 -12.05 13.18 23.55
C ARG A 559 -10.98 14.28 23.69
N ASP A 560 -11.32 15.51 23.33
CA ASP A 560 -10.44 16.68 23.43
C ASP A 560 -11.15 17.84 24.18
N GLN A 561 -11.55 17.55 25.40
CA GLN A 561 -11.78 18.61 26.42
C GLN A 561 -11.51 18.05 27.80
N ARG A 562 -10.24 17.90 28.16
CA ARG A 562 -9.75 18.06 29.52
C ARG A 562 -8.28 18.48 29.50
N LEU A 563 -8.11 19.78 29.91
CA LEU A 563 -6.87 20.50 30.22
C LEU A 563 -5.90 20.80 29.09
#